data_165471d8f3cac2e1557aca491883ff0e
#
_entry.id   165471d8f3cac2e1557aca491883ff0e
#
_cell.length_a   1.000
_cell.length_b   1.000
_cell.length_c   1.000
_cell.angle_alpha   90.00
_cell.angle_beta   90.00
_cell.angle_gamma   90.00
#
_symmetry.space_group_name_H-M   'P 1'
#
loop_
_entity.id
_entity.type
_entity.pdbx_description
1 polymer ?
#
loop_
_entity_poly.entity_id
_entity_poly.type
_entity_poly.pdbx_seq_one_letter_code
_entity_poly.pdbx_strand_id
1 'polypeptide(L)'
;PTDIPADLPATRIRDIRLARGYTQEQLGERAGLSLAVVKKLEQGGNGRLDTYHALARALRVKTSALFDPGTTPHSTTRGDSDKVALMPLRQAITPPMTTTGRLLVAGTVDPEPDLKNLRATAEALAVSYYGDDYSHAAQFLPALIDSARRATAFYDGGPEHTEALKIRSDVLMLVGRYLTQVRAYDLAHTAIRDALTDAAAAGDRERAAAAVYLQGWLLTRQGRFD
;
A
#
# COMPACT_ATOMS: atom_id res chain seq x y z
N PRO A 1 24.55 3.96 -7.95
CA PRO A 1 24.19 5.35 -8.07
C PRO A 1 23.40 5.50 -9.36
N THR A 2 22.08 5.57 -9.25
CA THR A 2 21.19 5.80 -10.40
C THR A 2 21.31 7.28 -10.73
N ASP A 3 22.01 7.59 -11.82
CA ASP A 3 22.04 8.93 -12.41
C ASP A 3 20.62 9.31 -12.81
N ILE A 4 19.96 10.14 -12.00
CA ILE A 4 18.70 10.80 -12.38
C ILE A 4 19.12 11.85 -13.42
N PRO A 5 18.59 11.78 -14.68
CA PRO A 5 18.92 12.80 -15.68
C PRO A 5 18.59 14.20 -15.15
N ALA A 6 19.52 15.13 -15.27
CA ALA A 6 19.38 16.50 -14.76
C ALA A 6 18.14 17.25 -15.32
N ASP A 7 17.62 16.81 -16.47
CA ASP A 7 16.43 17.39 -17.12
C ASP A 7 15.08 16.79 -16.67
N LEU A 8 15.09 15.83 -15.75
CA LEU A 8 13.88 15.09 -15.38
C LEU A 8 12.78 15.97 -14.77
N PRO A 9 13.08 16.87 -13.79
CA PRO A 9 12.07 17.74 -13.23
C PRO A 9 11.49 18.73 -14.23
N ALA A 10 12.32 19.22 -15.16
CA ALA A 10 11.92 20.20 -16.16
C ALA A 10 10.89 19.62 -17.13
N THR A 11 11.18 18.47 -17.73
CA THR A 11 10.29 17.76 -18.62
C THR A 11 8.99 17.39 -17.90
N ARG A 12 9.07 16.93 -16.67
CA ARG A 12 7.87 16.53 -15.87
C ARG A 12 6.95 17.70 -15.55
N ILE A 13 7.49 18.84 -15.11
CA ILE A 13 6.71 20.05 -14.85
C ILE A 13 5.95 20.45 -16.12
N ARG A 14 6.64 20.49 -17.26
CA ARG A 14 6.07 20.83 -18.55
C ARG A 14 4.95 19.86 -18.96
N ASP A 15 5.20 18.55 -18.88
CA ASP A 15 4.23 17.50 -19.28
C ASP A 15 2.96 17.55 -18.43
N ILE A 16 3.12 17.68 -17.09
CA ILE A 16 1.98 17.79 -16.18
C ILE A 16 1.21 19.09 -16.42
N ARG A 17 1.88 20.20 -16.68
CA ARG A 17 1.24 21.46 -17.02
C ARG A 17 0.42 21.36 -18.30
N LEU A 18 1.00 20.81 -19.36
CA LEU A 18 0.32 20.60 -20.65
C LEU A 18 -0.89 19.65 -20.53
N ALA A 19 -0.74 18.56 -19.77
CA ALA A 19 -1.84 17.64 -19.49
C ALA A 19 -2.99 18.28 -18.71
N ARG A 20 -2.72 19.38 -17.97
CA ARG A 20 -3.72 20.19 -17.26
C ARG A 20 -4.26 21.34 -18.09
N GLY A 21 -3.78 21.52 -19.32
CA GLY A 21 -4.20 22.61 -20.21
C GLY A 21 -3.75 24.01 -19.73
N TYR A 22 -2.72 24.10 -18.87
CA TYR A 22 -2.26 25.39 -18.37
C TYR A 22 -1.19 25.98 -19.25
N THR A 23 -1.24 27.33 -19.46
CA THR A 23 -0.09 28.08 -19.94
C THR A 23 0.96 28.23 -18.85
N GLN A 24 2.18 28.63 -19.20
CA GLN A 24 3.24 28.90 -18.19
C GLN A 24 2.85 30.06 -17.26
N GLU A 25 2.13 31.07 -17.80
CA GLU A 25 1.58 32.18 -17.03
C GLU A 25 0.57 31.69 -16.00
N GLN A 26 -0.39 30.89 -16.45
CA GLN A 26 -1.45 30.34 -15.58
C GLN A 26 -0.87 29.45 -14.48
N LEU A 27 0.18 28.66 -14.79
CA LEU A 27 0.87 27.87 -13.77
C LEU A 27 1.60 28.78 -12.78
N GLY A 28 2.26 29.85 -13.26
CA GLY A 28 2.92 30.83 -12.41
C GLY A 28 1.94 31.49 -11.43
N GLU A 29 0.83 32.01 -11.92
CA GLU A 29 -0.23 32.62 -11.08
C GLU A 29 -0.73 31.67 -10.00
N ARG A 30 -1.06 30.41 -10.39
CA ARG A 30 -1.58 29.38 -9.46
C ARG A 30 -0.57 28.96 -8.41
N ALA A 31 0.74 28.98 -8.76
CA ALA A 31 1.83 28.63 -7.88
C ALA A 31 2.32 29.82 -7.03
N GLY A 32 1.90 31.04 -7.32
CA GLY A 32 2.45 32.26 -6.71
C GLY A 32 3.90 32.51 -7.15
N LEU A 33 4.25 32.14 -8.39
CA LEU A 33 5.58 32.26 -8.97
C LEU A 33 5.55 33.15 -10.21
N SER A 34 6.67 33.84 -10.49
CA SER A 34 6.78 34.60 -11.74
C SER A 34 6.91 33.68 -12.95
N LEU A 35 6.46 34.15 -14.12
CA LEU A 35 6.63 33.46 -15.40
C LEU A 35 8.08 33.08 -15.67
N ALA A 36 9.04 33.97 -15.31
CA ALA A 36 10.45 33.71 -15.48
C ALA A 36 10.96 32.51 -14.69
N VAL A 37 10.43 32.30 -13.47
CA VAL A 37 10.75 31.12 -12.65
C VAL A 37 10.20 29.85 -13.28
N VAL A 38 8.96 29.86 -13.75
CA VAL A 38 8.35 28.69 -14.43
C VAL A 38 9.13 28.32 -15.69
N LYS A 39 9.45 29.32 -16.54
CA LYS A 39 10.27 29.12 -17.75
C LYS A 39 11.64 28.53 -17.42
N LYS A 40 12.34 29.09 -16.42
CA LYS A 40 13.65 28.61 -15.98
C LYS A 40 13.60 27.14 -15.59
N LEU A 41 12.58 26.74 -14.82
CA LEU A 41 12.44 25.36 -14.33
C LEU A 41 12.09 24.39 -15.44
N GLU A 42 11.23 24.77 -16.39
CA GLU A 42 10.90 23.93 -17.57
C GLU A 42 12.05 23.84 -18.60
N GLN A 43 13.07 24.69 -18.46
CA GLN A 43 14.29 24.67 -19.28
C GLN A 43 15.46 23.95 -18.61
N GLY A 44 15.22 23.22 -17.52
CA GLY A 44 16.25 22.46 -16.80
C GLY A 44 17.01 23.27 -15.73
N GLY A 45 16.57 24.49 -15.44
CA GLY A 45 17.15 25.29 -14.36
C GLY A 45 16.74 24.80 -12.98
N ASN A 46 17.63 24.95 -12.00
CA ASN A 46 17.36 24.57 -10.63
C ASN A 46 16.52 25.60 -9.88
N GLY A 47 15.59 25.10 -9.04
CA GLY A 47 14.78 25.88 -8.11
C GLY A 47 15.01 25.47 -6.65
N ARG A 48 14.52 26.29 -5.73
CA ARG A 48 14.48 25.93 -4.30
C ARG A 48 13.39 24.91 -4.07
N LEU A 49 13.49 24.10 -3.02
CA LEU A 49 12.51 23.07 -2.68
C LEU A 49 11.10 23.66 -2.53
N ASP A 50 10.97 24.83 -1.90
CA ASP A 50 9.69 25.54 -1.76
C ASP A 50 9.03 25.87 -3.10
N THR A 51 9.84 26.16 -4.12
CA THR A 51 9.37 26.43 -5.49
C THR A 51 8.75 25.16 -6.11
N TYR A 52 9.39 24.00 -5.92
CA TYR A 52 8.85 22.72 -6.36
C TYR A 52 7.59 22.32 -5.59
N HIS A 53 7.51 22.63 -4.29
CA HIS A 53 6.29 22.44 -3.50
C HIS A 53 5.14 23.32 -3.99
N ALA A 54 5.40 24.58 -4.34
CA ALA A 54 4.41 25.50 -4.88
C ALA A 54 3.87 25.00 -6.25
N LEU A 55 4.77 24.57 -7.14
CA LEU A 55 4.39 23.98 -8.43
C LEU A 55 3.58 22.69 -8.27
N ALA A 56 4.02 21.80 -7.41
CA ALA A 56 3.32 20.54 -7.15
C ALA A 56 1.88 20.78 -6.63
N ARG A 57 1.69 21.75 -5.73
CA ARG A 57 0.38 22.19 -5.26
C ARG A 57 -0.48 22.75 -6.39
N ALA A 58 0.08 23.66 -7.18
CA ALA A 58 -0.63 24.28 -8.31
C ALA A 58 -1.04 23.24 -9.37
N LEU A 59 -0.18 22.27 -9.60
CA LEU A 59 -0.41 21.13 -10.51
C LEU A 59 -1.23 20.00 -9.86
N ARG A 60 -1.58 20.10 -8.57
CA ARG A 60 -2.29 19.08 -7.80
C ARG A 60 -1.62 17.69 -7.89
N VAL A 61 -0.31 17.65 -7.73
CA VAL A 61 0.50 16.42 -7.68
C VAL A 61 1.37 16.42 -6.43
N LYS A 62 1.96 15.27 -6.09
CA LYS A 62 2.99 15.20 -5.03
C LYS A 62 4.28 15.81 -5.57
N THR A 63 5.07 16.43 -4.71
CA THR A 63 6.38 16.98 -5.09
C THR A 63 7.28 15.90 -5.67
N SER A 64 7.26 14.68 -5.11
CA SER A 64 7.98 13.53 -5.64
C SER A 64 7.63 13.20 -7.09
N ALA A 65 6.39 13.44 -7.53
CA ALA A 65 5.97 13.19 -8.91
C ALA A 65 6.65 14.11 -9.93
N LEU A 66 7.24 15.21 -9.50
CA LEU A 66 8.05 16.09 -10.35
C LEU A 66 9.45 15.52 -10.63
N PHE A 67 9.89 14.55 -9.83
CA PHE A 67 11.22 13.94 -9.87
C PHE A 67 11.20 12.45 -10.25
N ASP A 68 10.01 11.88 -10.52
CA ASP A 68 9.83 10.45 -10.83
C ASP A 68 9.66 10.22 -12.32
N PRO A 69 10.59 9.46 -12.99
CA PRO A 69 10.54 9.20 -14.43
C PRO A 69 9.37 8.30 -14.87
N GLY A 70 8.75 7.58 -13.95
CA GLY A 70 7.79 6.51 -14.26
C GLY A 70 6.31 6.89 -14.26
N THR A 71 5.94 8.10 -13.85
CA THR A 71 4.53 8.49 -13.74
C THR A 71 4.06 9.34 -14.90
N THR A 72 3.39 8.74 -15.88
CA THR A 72 2.62 9.49 -16.90
C THR A 72 1.59 10.39 -16.22
N PRO A 73 1.38 11.64 -16.72
CA PRO A 73 0.41 12.57 -16.15
C PRO A 73 -1.02 12.19 -16.53
N HIS A 74 -1.48 11.00 -16.11
CA HIS A 74 -2.88 10.62 -16.26
C HIS A 74 -3.61 10.89 -14.96
N SER A 75 -4.37 11.98 -14.99
CA SER A 75 -5.70 12.17 -14.44
C SER A 75 -5.93 12.13 -12.92
N THR A 76 -6.81 12.96 -12.53
CA THR A 76 -7.82 12.95 -11.45
C THR A 76 -8.38 11.57 -11.03
N THR A 77 -8.02 10.49 -11.70
CA THR A 77 -8.37 9.09 -11.45
C THR A 77 -7.36 8.33 -10.57
N ARG A 78 -6.30 8.95 -10.04
CA ARG A 78 -5.31 8.22 -9.22
C ARG A 78 -5.94 7.60 -7.97
N GLY A 79 -6.92 8.27 -7.36
CA GLY A 79 -7.70 7.69 -6.26
C GLY A 79 -8.53 6.48 -6.69
N ASP A 80 -9.00 6.45 -7.92
CA ASP A 80 -9.80 5.33 -8.43
C ASP A 80 -8.92 4.21 -9.00
N SER A 81 -7.81 4.54 -9.66
CA SER A 81 -6.81 3.54 -10.10
C SER A 81 -6.15 2.84 -8.92
N ASP A 82 -5.78 3.58 -7.86
CA ASP A 82 -5.23 3.01 -6.65
C ASP A 82 -6.29 2.14 -5.92
N LYS A 83 -7.55 2.55 -5.94
CA LYS A 83 -8.67 1.75 -5.42
C LYS A 83 -8.87 0.47 -6.22
N VAL A 84 -8.81 0.55 -7.56
CA VAL A 84 -8.93 -0.62 -8.45
C VAL A 84 -7.74 -1.56 -8.26
N ALA A 85 -6.52 -1.04 -8.14
CA ALA A 85 -5.32 -1.84 -7.88
C ALA A 85 -5.38 -2.56 -6.51
N LEU A 86 -6.06 -2.00 -5.51
CA LEU A 86 -6.24 -2.61 -4.20
C LEU A 86 -7.50 -3.48 -4.09
N MET A 87 -8.34 -3.58 -5.14
CA MET A 87 -9.57 -4.37 -5.09
C MET A 87 -9.37 -5.85 -4.73
N PRO A 88 -8.39 -6.57 -5.30
CA PRO A 88 -8.15 -7.96 -4.90
C PRO A 88 -7.79 -8.09 -3.42
N LEU A 89 -6.98 -7.17 -2.92
CA LEU A 89 -6.57 -7.15 -1.53
C LEU A 89 -7.72 -6.77 -0.59
N ARG A 90 -8.55 -5.79 -1.01
CA ARG A 90 -9.78 -5.43 -0.29
C ARG A 90 -10.73 -6.62 -0.17
N GLN A 91 -11.00 -7.32 -1.26
CA GLN A 91 -11.85 -8.51 -1.26
C GLN A 91 -11.28 -9.62 -0.37
N ALA A 92 -9.96 -9.81 -0.39
CA ALA A 92 -9.31 -10.80 0.46
C ALA A 92 -9.38 -10.44 1.95
N ILE A 93 -9.28 -9.17 2.34
CA ILE A 93 -9.35 -8.72 3.74
C ILE A 93 -10.80 -8.70 4.25
N THR A 94 -11.74 -8.23 3.41
CA THR A 94 -13.16 -8.10 3.76
C THR A 94 -14.03 -9.02 2.88
N PRO A 95 -13.93 -10.34 3.04
CA PRO A 95 -14.71 -11.28 2.23
C PRO A 95 -16.21 -11.17 2.55
N PRO A 96 -17.07 -11.54 1.61
CA PRO A 96 -18.50 -11.58 1.86
C PRO A 96 -18.84 -12.63 2.94
N MET A 97 -19.76 -12.27 3.82
CA MET A 97 -20.23 -13.13 4.91
C MET A 97 -21.70 -13.47 4.71
N THR A 98 -22.11 -14.64 5.23
CA THR A 98 -23.53 -14.99 5.38
C THR A 98 -24.18 -14.17 6.49
N THR A 99 -25.49 -14.17 6.55
CA THR A 99 -26.26 -13.56 7.65
C THR A 99 -25.96 -14.17 9.04
N THR A 100 -25.37 -15.35 9.08
CA THR A 100 -24.92 -16.03 10.30
C THR A 100 -23.47 -15.72 10.66
N GLY A 101 -22.80 -14.79 9.94
CA GLY A 101 -21.40 -14.42 10.18
C GLY A 101 -20.38 -15.44 9.65
N ARG A 102 -20.80 -16.45 8.91
CA ARG A 102 -19.88 -17.40 8.25
C ARG A 102 -19.41 -16.82 6.92
N LEU A 103 -18.15 -17.11 6.58
CA LEU A 103 -17.61 -16.73 5.27
C LEU A 103 -18.39 -17.42 4.14
N LEU A 104 -18.75 -16.66 3.12
CA LEU A 104 -19.18 -17.21 1.84
C LEU A 104 -17.94 -17.75 1.12
N VAL A 105 -17.55 -18.98 1.43
CA VAL A 105 -16.52 -19.69 0.68
C VAL A 105 -17.21 -20.32 -0.52
N ALA A 106 -16.79 -19.97 -1.74
CA ALA A 106 -17.24 -20.69 -2.93
C ALA A 106 -16.76 -22.13 -2.81
N GLY A 107 -17.74 -23.05 -2.66
CA GLY A 107 -17.49 -24.41 -2.26
C GLY A 107 -16.70 -25.22 -3.30
N THR A 108 -15.54 -25.64 -2.90
CA THR A 108 -14.91 -26.89 -3.31
C THR A 108 -14.40 -27.55 -2.04
N VAL A 109 -14.47 -28.87 -1.96
CA VAL A 109 -13.76 -29.62 -0.92
C VAL A 109 -12.28 -29.43 -1.25
N ASP A 110 -11.69 -28.42 -0.65
CA ASP A 110 -10.26 -28.12 -0.84
C ASP A 110 -9.43 -29.26 -0.24
N PRO A 111 -8.32 -29.65 -0.88
CA PRO A 111 -7.38 -30.57 -0.28
C PRO A 111 -6.86 -30.01 1.04
N GLU A 112 -6.44 -30.88 1.94
CA GLU A 112 -5.87 -30.50 3.22
C GLU A 112 -4.77 -29.44 3.04
N PRO A 113 -4.85 -28.29 3.74
CA PRO A 113 -3.87 -27.23 3.60
C PRO A 113 -2.47 -27.64 4.12
N ASP A 114 -1.45 -27.50 3.31
CA ASP A 114 -0.06 -27.69 3.73
C ASP A 114 0.43 -26.46 4.50
N LEU A 115 0.35 -26.51 5.83
CA LEU A 115 0.78 -25.41 6.71
C LEU A 115 2.27 -25.11 6.60
N LYS A 116 3.11 -26.12 6.33
CA LYS A 116 4.55 -25.92 6.17
C LYS A 116 4.85 -25.11 4.91
N ASN A 117 4.23 -25.46 3.80
CA ASN A 117 4.38 -24.72 2.55
C ASN A 117 3.78 -23.32 2.65
N LEU A 118 2.62 -23.18 3.31
CA LEU A 118 1.98 -21.88 3.53
C LEU A 118 2.87 -20.94 4.36
N ARG A 119 3.51 -21.45 5.43
CA ARG A 119 4.46 -20.70 6.24
C ARG A 119 5.68 -20.28 5.41
N ALA A 120 6.29 -21.20 4.68
CA ALA A 120 7.45 -20.90 3.84
C ALA A 120 7.12 -19.84 2.78
N THR A 121 5.92 -19.88 2.19
CA THR A 121 5.46 -18.89 1.23
C THR A 121 5.27 -17.51 1.88
N ALA A 122 4.71 -17.46 3.09
CA ALA A 122 4.55 -16.20 3.83
C ALA A 122 5.90 -15.56 4.18
N GLU A 123 6.85 -16.38 4.63
CA GLU A 123 8.23 -15.94 4.94
C GLU A 123 8.95 -15.43 3.69
N ALA A 124 8.86 -16.16 2.57
CA ALA A 124 9.47 -15.74 1.30
C ALA A 124 8.89 -14.41 0.81
N LEU A 125 7.57 -14.22 0.93
CA LEU A 125 6.93 -12.97 0.55
C LEU A 125 7.30 -11.81 1.49
N ALA A 126 7.49 -12.09 2.78
CA ALA A 126 7.99 -11.10 3.73
C ALA A 126 9.44 -10.66 3.38
N VAL A 127 10.31 -11.59 3.00
CA VAL A 127 11.67 -11.28 2.52
C VAL A 127 11.63 -10.39 1.29
N SER A 128 10.76 -10.69 0.30
CA SER A 128 10.56 -9.86 -0.90
C SER A 128 10.09 -8.45 -0.54
N TYR A 129 9.12 -8.33 0.38
CA TYR A 129 8.62 -7.04 0.86
C TYR A 129 9.71 -6.20 1.54
N TYR A 130 10.52 -6.81 2.42
CA TYR A 130 11.64 -6.13 3.09
C TYR A 130 12.82 -5.83 2.15
N GLY A 131 12.90 -6.52 1.01
CA GLY A 131 13.80 -6.23 -0.10
C GLY A 131 13.31 -5.13 -1.06
N ASP A 132 12.29 -4.35 -0.66
CA ASP A 132 11.67 -3.26 -1.43
C ASP A 132 10.92 -3.69 -2.71
N ASP A 133 10.69 -4.99 -2.92
CA ASP A 133 9.87 -5.48 -4.03
C ASP A 133 8.36 -5.47 -3.65
N TYR A 134 7.84 -4.26 -3.52
CA TYR A 134 6.42 -4.05 -3.18
C TYR A 134 5.46 -4.53 -4.26
N SER A 135 5.88 -4.54 -5.53
CA SER A 135 5.05 -4.98 -6.65
C SER A 135 4.79 -6.47 -6.60
N HIS A 136 5.83 -7.25 -6.33
CA HIS A 136 5.72 -8.68 -6.12
C HIS A 136 4.85 -9.00 -4.90
N ALA A 137 5.08 -8.33 -3.77
CA ALA A 137 4.25 -8.49 -2.59
C ALA A 137 2.77 -8.21 -2.88
N ALA A 138 2.45 -7.07 -3.54
CA ALA A 138 1.08 -6.69 -3.88
C ALA A 138 0.34 -7.74 -4.71
N GLN A 139 1.03 -8.39 -5.63
CA GLN A 139 0.46 -9.40 -6.52
C GLN A 139 0.05 -10.67 -5.78
N PHE A 140 0.84 -11.13 -4.80
CA PHE A 140 0.65 -12.42 -4.15
C PHE A 140 -0.08 -12.35 -2.81
N LEU A 141 -0.10 -11.19 -2.14
CA LEU A 141 -0.77 -11.02 -0.85
C LEU A 141 -2.25 -11.46 -0.84
N PRO A 142 -3.09 -11.15 -1.86
CA PRO A 142 -4.49 -11.57 -1.87
C PRO A 142 -4.64 -13.10 -1.81
N ALA A 143 -3.91 -13.83 -2.64
CA ALA A 143 -3.94 -15.29 -2.68
C ALA A 143 -3.43 -15.92 -1.37
N LEU A 144 -2.39 -15.30 -0.77
CA LEU A 144 -1.82 -15.75 0.48
C LEU A 144 -2.81 -15.58 1.65
N ILE A 145 -3.54 -14.45 1.71
CA ILE A 145 -4.61 -14.23 2.69
C ILE A 145 -5.70 -15.29 2.56
N ASP A 146 -6.14 -15.57 1.34
CA ASP A 146 -7.19 -16.56 1.09
C ASP A 146 -6.74 -17.97 1.47
N SER A 147 -5.47 -18.33 1.21
CA SER A 147 -4.92 -19.62 1.61
C SER A 147 -4.80 -19.74 3.13
N ALA A 148 -4.34 -18.69 3.82
CA ALA A 148 -4.26 -18.67 5.28
C ALA A 148 -5.65 -18.75 5.93
N ARG A 149 -6.65 -18.09 5.34
CA ARG A 149 -8.03 -18.16 5.80
C ARG A 149 -8.62 -19.54 5.62
N ARG A 150 -8.40 -20.19 4.47
CA ARG A 150 -8.85 -21.58 4.25
C ARG A 150 -8.22 -22.52 5.25
N ALA A 151 -6.92 -22.36 5.56
CA ALA A 151 -6.26 -23.17 6.56
C ALA A 151 -6.90 -23.03 7.95
N THR A 152 -7.20 -21.81 8.39
CA THR A 152 -7.88 -21.60 9.69
C THR A 152 -9.33 -22.09 9.71
N ALA A 153 -10.00 -22.15 8.56
CA ALA A 153 -11.36 -22.70 8.45
C ALA A 153 -11.38 -24.24 8.35
N PHE A 154 -10.33 -24.84 7.80
CA PHE A 154 -10.21 -26.28 7.65
C PHE A 154 -9.91 -26.98 8.98
N TYR A 155 -8.97 -26.45 9.75
CA TYR A 155 -8.61 -26.97 11.06
C TYR A 155 -9.53 -26.35 12.13
N ASP A 156 -10.40 -27.16 12.74
CA ASP A 156 -11.41 -26.73 13.73
C ASP A 156 -10.94 -26.92 15.17
N GLY A 157 -9.64 -26.86 15.41
CA GLY A 157 -9.03 -26.98 16.73
C GLY A 157 -7.68 -27.69 16.70
N GLY A 158 -7.10 -27.87 17.87
CA GLY A 158 -5.83 -28.55 18.02
C GLY A 158 -4.60 -27.70 17.66
N PRO A 159 -3.43 -28.35 17.61
CA PRO A 159 -2.17 -27.66 17.31
C PRO A 159 -2.11 -27.12 15.87
N GLU A 160 -2.72 -27.78 14.91
CA GLU A 160 -2.80 -27.35 13.51
C GLU A 160 -3.62 -26.07 13.36
N HIS A 161 -4.74 -25.95 14.06
CA HIS A 161 -5.53 -24.72 14.10
C HIS A 161 -4.73 -23.56 14.70
N THR A 162 -4.05 -23.82 15.83
CA THR A 162 -3.18 -22.82 16.46
C THR A 162 -2.07 -22.38 15.52
N GLU A 163 -1.46 -23.29 14.77
CA GLU A 163 -0.43 -22.98 13.79
C GLU A 163 -0.99 -22.18 12.60
N ALA A 164 -2.18 -22.56 12.09
CA ALA A 164 -2.87 -21.82 11.02
C ALA A 164 -3.20 -20.37 11.45
N LEU A 165 -3.63 -20.15 12.69
CA LEU A 165 -3.86 -18.82 13.26
C LEU A 165 -2.57 -17.99 13.31
N LYS A 166 -1.45 -18.59 13.74
CA LYS A 166 -0.15 -17.92 13.76
C LYS A 166 0.28 -17.49 12.37
N ILE A 167 0.17 -18.38 11.38
CA ILE A 167 0.51 -18.07 9.98
C ILE A 167 -0.40 -16.94 9.46
N ARG A 168 -1.72 -17.01 9.70
CA ARG A 168 -2.63 -15.97 9.25
C ARG A 168 -2.34 -14.62 9.90
N SER A 169 -1.99 -14.60 11.19
CA SER A 169 -1.56 -13.40 11.89
C SER A 169 -0.32 -12.77 11.23
N ASP A 170 0.72 -13.56 10.92
CA ASP A 170 1.93 -13.09 10.25
C ASP A 170 1.62 -12.50 8.86
N VAL A 171 0.78 -13.18 8.08
CA VAL A 171 0.31 -12.71 6.76
C VAL A 171 -0.44 -11.39 6.88
N LEU A 172 -1.38 -11.28 7.82
CA LEU A 172 -2.16 -10.07 8.03
C LEU A 172 -1.33 -8.90 8.55
N MET A 173 -0.29 -9.15 9.35
CA MET A 173 0.68 -8.12 9.74
C MET A 173 1.48 -7.62 8.54
N LEU A 174 1.91 -8.50 7.64
CA LEU A 174 2.60 -8.11 6.40
C LEU A 174 1.69 -7.25 5.51
N VAL A 175 0.42 -7.65 5.36
CA VAL A 175 -0.61 -6.90 4.66
C VAL A 175 -0.83 -5.52 5.29
N GLY A 176 -0.92 -5.45 6.61
CA GLY A 176 -1.06 -4.19 7.34
C GLY A 176 0.11 -3.23 7.09
N ARG A 177 1.35 -3.75 7.04
CA ARG A 177 2.54 -2.97 6.68
C ARG A 177 2.44 -2.43 5.26
N TYR A 178 2.14 -3.29 4.30
CA TYR A 178 1.99 -2.91 2.90
C TYR A 178 0.92 -1.81 2.73
N LEU A 179 -0.28 -2.02 3.30
CA LEU A 179 -1.38 -1.07 3.22
C LEU A 179 -1.07 0.27 3.90
N THR A 180 -0.28 0.26 4.97
CA THR A 180 0.20 1.49 5.62
C THR A 180 1.14 2.27 4.68
N GLN A 181 2.01 1.60 3.95
CA GLN A 181 2.91 2.23 2.97
C GLN A 181 2.14 2.88 1.81
N VAL A 182 1.12 2.18 1.28
CA VAL A 182 0.27 2.72 0.20
C VAL A 182 -0.85 3.64 0.70
N ARG A 183 -0.89 3.94 2.02
CA ARG A 183 -1.84 4.84 2.69
C ARG A 183 -3.31 4.39 2.62
N ALA A 184 -3.55 3.10 2.45
CA ALA A 184 -4.88 2.50 2.57
C ALA A 184 -5.18 2.16 4.04
N TYR A 185 -5.25 3.21 4.87
CA TYR A 185 -5.25 3.10 6.34
C TYR A 185 -6.47 2.37 6.90
N ASP A 186 -7.64 2.49 6.27
CA ASP A 186 -8.87 1.77 6.62
C ASP A 186 -8.68 0.26 6.55
N LEU A 187 -8.11 -0.22 5.45
CA LEU A 187 -7.79 -1.63 5.25
C LEU A 187 -6.63 -2.09 6.15
N ALA A 188 -5.62 -1.23 6.35
CA ALA A 188 -4.51 -1.53 7.24
C ALA A 188 -4.99 -1.76 8.67
N HIS A 189 -5.89 -0.92 9.19
CA HIS A 189 -6.52 -1.11 10.51
C HIS A 189 -7.26 -2.44 10.60
N THR A 190 -8.03 -2.80 9.57
CA THR A 190 -8.76 -4.06 9.54
C THR A 190 -7.80 -5.25 9.60
N ALA A 191 -6.78 -5.27 8.74
CA ALA A 191 -5.81 -6.35 8.70
C ALA A 191 -5.04 -6.51 10.03
N ILE A 192 -4.58 -5.39 10.63
CA ILE A 192 -3.83 -5.42 11.89
C ILE A 192 -4.71 -5.88 13.05
N ARG A 193 -5.97 -5.43 13.12
CA ARG A 193 -6.93 -5.89 14.14
C ARG A 193 -7.18 -7.38 14.04
N ASP A 194 -7.37 -7.88 12.83
CA ASP A 194 -7.61 -9.32 12.61
C ASP A 194 -6.35 -10.14 12.92
N ALA A 195 -5.14 -9.62 12.62
CA ALA A 195 -3.87 -10.22 13.03
C ALA A 195 -3.74 -10.33 14.56
N LEU A 196 -4.11 -9.28 15.29
CA LEU A 196 -4.12 -9.27 16.75
C LEU A 196 -5.12 -10.30 17.31
N THR A 197 -6.31 -10.40 16.70
CA THR A 197 -7.33 -11.37 17.10
C THR A 197 -6.82 -12.79 16.95
N ASP A 198 -6.15 -13.11 15.83
CA ASP A 198 -5.57 -14.43 15.59
C ASP A 198 -4.44 -14.76 16.55
N ALA A 199 -3.53 -13.80 16.78
CA ALA A 199 -2.43 -13.98 17.73
C ALA A 199 -2.95 -14.23 19.15
N ALA A 200 -3.99 -13.51 19.56
CA ALA A 200 -4.63 -13.70 20.86
C ALA A 200 -5.32 -15.09 20.97
N ALA A 201 -6.04 -15.50 19.92
CA ALA A 201 -6.67 -16.82 19.86
C ALA A 201 -5.66 -17.97 19.86
N ALA A 202 -4.49 -17.76 19.24
CA ALA A 202 -3.37 -18.69 19.27
C ALA A 202 -2.61 -18.72 20.61
N GLY A 203 -2.92 -17.82 21.55
CA GLY A 203 -2.19 -17.65 22.80
C GLY A 203 -0.77 -17.10 22.63
N ASP A 204 -0.46 -16.51 21.48
CA ASP A 204 0.86 -16.02 21.11
C ASP A 204 1.03 -14.54 21.47
N ARG A 205 1.57 -14.30 22.67
CA ARG A 205 1.77 -12.95 23.20
C ARG A 205 2.79 -12.13 22.41
N GLU A 206 3.78 -12.76 21.82
CA GLU A 206 4.83 -12.08 21.06
C GLU A 206 4.23 -11.53 19.76
N ARG A 207 3.48 -12.35 19.01
CA ARG A 207 2.74 -11.90 17.83
C ARG A 207 1.69 -10.84 18.14
N ALA A 208 0.98 -10.98 19.25
CA ALA A 208 0.03 -9.96 19.69
C ALA A 208 0.73 -8.62 19.97
N ALA A 209 1.88 -8.62 20.64
CA ALA A 209 2.67 -7.42 20.87
C ALA A 209 3.19 -6.80 19.56
N ALA A 210 3.63 -7.64 18.60
CA ALA A 210 4.05 -7.17 17.27
C ALA A 210 2.89 -6.51 16.51
N ALA A 211 1.67 -7.04 16.58
CA ALA A 211 0.49 -6.45 15.97
C ALA A 211 0.12 -5.10 16.61
N VAL A 212 0.20 -4.97 17.95
CA VAL A 212 -0.01 -3.71 18.68
C VAL A 212 1.05 -2.68 18.29
N TYR A 213 2.32 -3.06 18.20
CA TYR A 213 3.39 -2.17 17.74
C TYR A 213 3.12 -1.67 16.32
N LEU A 214 2.68 -2.55 15.41
CA LEU A 214 2.34 -2.19 14.05
C LEU A 214 1.15 -1.22 14.01
N GLN A 215 0.16 -1.39 14.88
CA GLN A 215 -0.96 -0.46 15.02
C GLN A 215 -0.47 0.94 15.46
N GLY A 216 0.45 1.01 16.42
CA GLY A 216 1.07 2.27 16.84
C GLY A 216 1.80 2.97 15.69
N TRP A 217 2.56 2.20 14.89
CA TRP A 217 3.22 2.73 13.70
C TRP A 217 2.21 3.25 12.67
N LEU A 218 1.09 2.53 12.44
CA LEU A 218 0.01 2.98 11.56
C LEU A 218 -0.60 4.32 12.04
N LEU A 219 -0.90 4.45 13.33
CA LEU A 219 -1.44 5.68 13.92
C LEU A 219 -0.48 6.87 13.75
N THR A 220 0.82 6.64 13.98
CA THR A 220 1.86 7.64 13.73
C THR A 220 1.87 8.10 12.28
N ARG A 221 1.69 7.19 11.31
CA ARG A 221 1.61 7.52 9.88
C ARG A 221 0.35 8.33 9.53
N GLN A 222 -0.69 8.25 10.33
CA GLN A 222 -1.91 9.08 10.22
C GLN A 222 -1.78 10.45 10.89
N GLY A 223 -0.68 10.71 11.61
CA GLY A 223 -0.49 11.93 12.41
C GLY A 223 -1.23 11.89 13.74
N ARG A 224 -1.63 10.72 14.21
CA ARG A 224 -2.25 10.50 15.52
C ARG A 224 -1.18 10.09 16.52
N PHE A 225 -0.97 10.93 17.53
CA PHE A 225 0.08 10.77 18.54
C PHE A 225 -0.49 10.66 19.97
N ASP A 226 -1.80 10.56 20.09
CA ASP A 226 -2.60 10.42 21.31
C ASP A 226 -2.71 8.98 21.84
#